data_cbdde30905dac93cdc4e056febbabd24
#
_entry.id   cbdde30905dac93cdc4e056febbabd24
#
_cell.length_a   1.000
_cell.length_b   1.000
_cell.length_c   1.000
_cell.angle_alpha   90.00
_cell.angle_beta   90.00
_cell.angle_gamma   90.00
#
_symmetry.space_group_name_H-M   'P 1'
#
loop_
_entity.id
_entity.type
_entity.pdbx_description
1 polymer ?
#
loop_
_entity_poly.entity_id
_entity_poly.type
_entity_poly.pdbx_seq_one_letter_code
_entity_poly.pdbx_strand_id
1 'polypeptide(L)'
;MEMIKMKRFKTPISVLLLIQFVLLHLNISAQERLTLLGNRFLTFSTVVRVNQIETSRDQFHGTDESGIHSPEGARKFRETIENSWPGARITWSFSWLALKDQRPNYVDLRKLVVSYHKKYGDEITFLPGGYFANMYNTREQVNRDLHEGLQMVSEMVGGGYRPKSVIAGFLAAENQQYLAEKEGIHVCQGNIWSQYAVDNGDGEGSISYPYYPSREHFCKPAQGKKDMIDCVNLDGWTVDFLNARYPVPRFINGIRCGSRQGVGPIETILRQGTEIGTSEMLATTAAHFDTGFALNKFAWVTSIWEMSLVEAYKVYGYNGRNGLDGLEIWLKEIRRRWPQAKCITQGEFGMLWREQYKNNDSINYQFVQRGSGICGSEAEMEIKWFMNKDFRMALLRDWKANSPEKLIDFTRYDLKAVEPED
;
A
#
# COMPACT_ATOMS: atom_id res chain seq x y z
N MET A 1 -60.80 58.33 -14.89
CA MET A 1 -59.77 57.86 -13.92
C MET A 1 -60.13 56.39 -13.65
N GLU A 2 -59.58 55.52 -14.50
CA GLU A 2 -59.85 54.07 -14.45
C GLU A 2 -58.83 53.40 -13.52
N MET A 3 -59.35 52.63 -12.58
CA MET A 3 -58.55 51.82 -11.62
C MET A 3 -58.15 50.51 -12.32
N ILE A 4 -56.85 50.33 -12.46
CA ILE A 4 -56.27 49.06 -12.97
C ILE A 4 -56.37 48.01 -11.84
N LYS A 5 -57.18 46.98 -12.05
CA LYS A 5 -57.25 45.80 -11.17
C LYS A 5 -56.07 44.90 -11.41
N MET A 6 -55.10 44.84 -10.49
CA MET A 6 -54.07 43.84 -10.47
C MET A 6 -54.63 42.42 -10.18
N LYS A 7 -54.55 41.50 -11.14
CA LYS A 7 -54.85 40.09 -10.94
C LYS A 7 -53.70 39.45 -10.13
N ARG A 8 -53.97 38.98 -8.94
CA ARG A 8 -53.08 38.14 -8.17
C ARG A 8 -52.98 36.77 -8.84
N PHE A 9 -51.80 36.45 -9.37
CA PHE A 9 -51.52 35.07 -9.81
C PHE A 9 -51.32 34.22 -8.54
N LYS A 10 -52.23 33.26 -8.32
CA LYS A 10 -52.07 32.17 -7.36
C LYS A 10 -51.22 31.12 -8.00
N THR A 11 -49.91 31.05 -7.66
CA THR A 11 -49.03 29.95 -8.05
C THR A 11 -49.62 28.66 -7.45
N PRO A 12 -49.92 27.61 -8.22
CA PRO A 12 -50.48 26.40 -7.66
C PRO A 12 -49.45 25.70 -6.74
N ILE A 13 -49.91 25.29 -5.58
CA ILE A 13 -49.11 24.59 -4.54
C ILE A 13 -48.31 23.41 -5.11
N SER A 14 -48.83 22.77 -6.15
CA SER A 14 -48.17 21.68 -6.90
C SER A 14 -46.87 22.09 -7.59
N VAL A 15 -46.72 23.34 -8.04
CA VAL A 15 -45.47 23.83 -8.66
C VAL A 15 -44.43 24.10 -7.62
N LEU A 16 -44.83 24.58 -6.45
CA LEU A 16 -43.88 24.80 -5.30
C LEU A 16 -43.35 23.44 -4.75
N LEU A 17 -44.22 22.43 -4.67
CA LEU A 17 -43.82 21.07 -4.25
C LEU A 17 -42.91 20.40 -5.28
N LEU A 18 -43.14 20.63 -6.60
CA LEU A 18 -42.25 20.11 -7.64
C LEU A 18 -40.86 20.76 -7.60
N ILE A 19 -40.81 22.06 -7.38
CA ILE A 19 -39.54 22.80 -7.24
C ILE A 19 -38.78 22.36 -5.97
N GLN A 20 -39.47 22.15 -4.85
CA GLN A 20 -38.85 21.59 -3.65
C GLN A 20 -38.33 20.17 -3.84
N PHE A 21 -39.08 19.34 -4.58
CA PHE A 21 -38.67 17.96 -4.88
C PHE A 21 -37.48 17.92 -5.84
N VAL A 22 -37.44 18.81 -6.84
CA VAL A 22 -36.29 18.97 -7.73
C VAL A 22 -35.08 19.55 -7.02
N LEU A 23 -35.26 20.51 -6.11
CA LEU A 23 -34.19 21.07 -5.28
C LEU A 23 -33.68 20.06 -4.22
N LEU A 24 -34.55 19.19 -3.67
CA LEU A 24 -34.12 18.10 -2.82
C LEU A 24 -33.35 17.01 -3.58
N HIS A 25 -33.70 16.77 -4.85
CA HIS A 25 -32.97 15.80 -5.71
C HIS A 25 -31.70 16.42 -6.33
N LEU A 26 -31.60 17.73 -6.47
CA LEU A 26 -30.37 18.43 -6.86
C LEU A 26 -29.40 18.62 -5.69
N ASN A 27 -29.88 18.52 -4.44
CA ASN A 27 -29.09 18.37 -3.22
C ASN A 27 -28.70 16.94 -2.88
N ILE A 28 -28.98 15.94 -3.75
CA ILE A 28 -28.25 14.67 -3.75
C ILE A 28 -26.83 15.06 -4.11
N SER A 29 -26.09 15.29 -3.08
CA SER A 29 -24.69 15.70 -3.01
C SER A 29 -23.96 15.28 -4.29
N ALA A 30 -23.47 16.23 -5.05
CA ALA A 30 -22.27 15.98 -5.81
C ALA A 30 -21.26 15.44 -4.79
N GLN A 31 -21.19 14.13 -4.63
CA GLN A 31 -20.22 13.48 -3.77
C GLN A 31 -18.88 14.00 -4.29
N GLU A 32 -18.27 14.88 -3.51
CA GLU A 32 -17.06 15.55 -3.93
C GLU A 32 -16.09 14.47 -4.40
N ARG A 33 -15.72 14.52 -5.69
CA ARG A 33 -14.86 13.50 -6.30
C ARG A 33 -13.57 13.46 -5.50
N LEU A 34 -13.23 12.29 -4.97
CA LEU A 34 -12.01 12.11 -4.22
C LEU A 34 -10.81 12.46 -5.09
N THR A 35 -9.92 13.32 -4.60
CA THR A 35 -8.70 13.78 -5.28
C THR A 35 -7.48 13.36 -4.48
N LEU A 36 -6.32 13.29 -5.13
CA LEU A 36 -5.07 12.97 -4.44
C LEU A 36 -4.65 14.13 -3.52
N LEU A 37 -4.55 15.33 -4.08
CA LEU A 37 -4.08 16.50 -3.33
C LEU A 37 -5.10 16.92 -2.27
N GLY A 38 -4.61 17.37 -1.12
CA GLY A 38 -5.41 17.77 0.02
C GLY A 38 -5.86 16.62 0.92
N ASN A 39 -5.50 15.36 0.60
CA ASN A 39 -5.96 14.19 1.33
C ASN A 39 -4.81 13.35 1.92
N ARG A 40 -5.15 12.59 2.96
CA ARG A 40 -4.29 11.58 3.59
C ARG A 40 -4.87 10.20 3.31
N PHE A 41 -4.02 9.28 2.87
CA PHE A 41 -4.44 7.94 2.49
C PHE A 41 -3.73 6.88 3.31
N LEU A 42 -4.50 5.91 3.75
CA LEU A 42 -4.02 4.62 4.20
C LEU A 42 -4.43 3.58 3.16
N THR A 43 -3.49 2.80 2.68
CA THR A 43 -3.77 1.57 1.93
C THR A 43 -3.37 0.36 2.76
N PHE A 44 -4.18 -0.66 2.69
CA PHE A 44 -4.03 -1.86 3.48
C PHE A 44 -4.18 -3.07 2.57
N SER A 45 -3.15 -3.90 2.53
CA SER A 45 -3.16 -5.13 1.73
C SER A 45 -2.95 -6.35 2.61
N THR A 46 -3.51 -7.47 2.20
CA THR A 46 -3.26 -8.75 2.84
C THR A 46 -2.90 -9.82 1.81
N VAL A 47 -2.10 -10.77 2.25
CA VAL A 47 -1.54 -11.85 1.43
C VAL A 47 -2.13 -13.18 1.86
N VAL A 48 -2.69 -13.91 0.90
CA VAL A 48 -3.17 -15.28 1.04
C VAL A 48 -2.38 -16.17 0.09
N ARG A 49 -1.56 -17.06 0.63
CA ARG A 49 -0.69 -17.98 -0.12
C ARG A 49 -0.64 -19.35 0.54
N VAL A 50 -0.14 -20.35 -0.15
CA VAL A 50 0.03 -21.71 0.41
C VAL A 50 1.42 -21.87 1.02
N ASN A 51 2.41 -21.31 0.35
CA ASN A 51 3.79 -21.26 0.86
C ASN A 51 4.32 -19.84 0.84
N GLN A 52 5.31 -19.58 1.65
CA GLN A 52 5.94 -18.27 1.72
C GLN A 52 6.46 -17.81 0.37
N ILE A 53 7.04 -18.72 -0.41
CA ILE A 53 7.56 -18.47 -1.76
C ILE A 53 6.99 -19.54 -2.69
N GLU A 54 6.27 -19.12 -3.72
CA GLU A 54 5.67 -20.00 -4.73
C GLU A 54 6.38 -19.80 -6.06
N THR A 55 7.23 -20.76 -6.43
CA THR A 55 8.00 -20.71 -7.66
C THR A 55 7.40 -21.66 -8.70
N SER A 56 7.40 -21.26 -9.96
CA SER A 56 7.03 -22.11 -11.09
C SER A 56 5.78 -22.98 -10.89
N ARG A 57 4.82 -22.51 -10.07
CA ARG A 57 3.52 -23.16 -9.78
C ARG A 57 3.58 -24.50 -9.02
N ASP A 58 4.65 -25.25 -9.12
CA ASP A 58 4.86 -26.60 -8.57
C ASP A 58 6.05 -26.67 -7.62
N GLN A 59 6.84 -25.62 -7.53
CA GLN A 59 7.95 -25.50 -6.60
C GLN A 59 7.64 -24.41 -5.59
N PHE A 60 8.05 -24.63 -4.36
CA PHE A 60 7.85 -23.70 -3.27
C PHE A 60 8.99 -23.81 -2.26
N HIS A 61 9.28 -22.70 -1.63
CA HIS A 61 10.32 -22.56 -0.63
C HIS A 61 9.79 -21.80 0.58
N GLY A 62 10.56 -21.83 1.67
CA GLY A 62 10.19 -21.15 2.90
C GLY A 62 9.14 -21.92 3.70
N THR A 63 8.36 -21.21 4.47
CA THR A 63 7.39 -21.78 5.40
C THR A 63 6.12 -22.24 4.69
N ASP A 64 5.64 -23.44 4.99
CA ASP A 64 4.28 -23.88 4.62
C ASP A 64 3.26 -23.11 5.46
N GLU A 65 2.46 -22.29 4.81
CA GLU A 65 1.42 -21.46 5.43
C GLU A 65 0.01 -22.08 5.30
N SER A 66 -0.09 -23.27 4.70
CA SER A 66 -1.37 -23.89 4.36
C SER A 66 -2.29 -24.16 5.55
N GLY A 67 -1.71 -24.40 6.73
CA GLY A 67 -2.44 -24.61 7.97
C GLY A 67 -2.89 -23.33 8.70
N ILE A 68 -2.46 -22.15 8.23
CA ILE A 68 -2.68 -20.88 8.92
C ILE A 68 -3.83 -20.10 8.30
N HIS A 69 -3.97 -20.18 6.98
CA HIS A 69 -5.04 -19.46 6.28
C HIS A 69 -6.39 -20.11 6.55
N SER A 70 -7.27 -19.38 7.25
CA SER A 70 -8.60 -19.86 7.60
C SER A 70 -9.67 -18.79 7.40
N PRO A 71 -10.93 -19.18 7.11
CA PRO A 71 -12.04 -18.24 7.10
C PRO A 71 -12.23 -17.49 8.42
N GLU A 72 -11.93 -18.16 9.56
CA GLU A 72 -12.02 -17.53 10.87
C GLU A 72 -10.96 -16.43 11.06
N GLY A 73 -9.71 -16.71 10.72
CA GLY A 73 -8.64 -15.72 10.74
C GLY A 73 -8.94 -14.50 9.86
N ALA A 74 -9.40 -14.75 8.65
CA ALA A 74 -9.81 -13.70 7.72
C ALA A 74 -10.99 -12.87 8.26
N ARG A 75 -11.95 -13.51 8.93
CA ARG A 75 -13.07 -12.82 9.56
C ARG A 75 -12.60 -11.92 10.70
N LYS A 76 -11.81 -12.43 11.62
CA LYS A 76 -11.25 -11.66 12.74
C LYS A 76 -10.46 -10.45 12.23
N PHE A 77 -9.61 -10.65 11.23
CA PHE A 77 -8.84 -9.58 10.60
C PHE A 77 -9.74 -8.49 10.00
N ARG A 78 -10.69 -8.87 9.16
CA ARG A 78 -11.57 -7.91 8.48
C ARG A 78 -12.53 -7.19 9.44
N GLU A 79 -13.03 -7.91 10.45
CA GLU A 79 -13.88 -7.33 11.50
C GLU A 79 -13.10 -6.35 12.38
N THR A 80 -11.84 -6.64 12.72
CA THR A 80 -10.98 -5.69 13.44
C THR A 80 -10.83 -4.39 12.65
N ILE A 81 -10.64 -4.48 11.33
CA ILE A 81 -10.55 -3.29 10.48
C ILE A 81 -11.88 -2.54 10.45
N GLU A 82 -13.01 -3.21 10.21
CA GLU A 82 -14.32 -2.55 10.13
C GLU A 82 -14.72 -1.91 11.45
N ASN A 83 -14.47 -2.57 12.57
CA ASN A 83 -14.80 -2.04 13.90
C ASN A 83 -13.91 -0.83 14.27
N SER A 84 -12.67 -0.83 13.81
CA SER A 84 -11.72 0.26 14.05
C SER A 84 -11.88 1.42 13.08
N TRP A 85 -12.23 1.11 11.84
CA TRP A 85 -12.41 2.08 10.76
C TRP A 85 -13.59 1.69 9.85
N PRO A 86 -14.84 1.97 10.26
CA PRO A 86 -16.01 1.68 9.43
C PRO A 86 -15.90 2.29 8.03
N GLY A 87 -16.17 1.47 7.01
CA GLY A 87 -16.07 1.86 5.62
C GLY A 87 -14.66 1.84 5.03
N ALA A 88 -13.65 1.35 5.77
CA ALA A 88 -12.33 1.07 5.20
C ALA A 88 -12.43 0.00 4.12
N ARG A 89 -11.72 0.21 3.00
CA ARG A 89 -11.56 -0.76 1.92
C ARG A 89 -10.13 -1.20 1.85
N ILE A 90 -9.93 -2.52 1.72
CA ILE A 90 -8.60 -3.15 1.68
C ILE A 90 -8.40 -3.95 0.40
N THR A 91 -7.16 -4.37 0.14
CA THR A 91 -6.82 -5.21 -1.00
C THR A 91 -6.45 -6.61 -0.53
N TRP A 92 -7.17 -7.62 -1.00
CA TRP A 92 -6.88 -9.04 -0.80
C TRP A 92 -6.10 -9.58 -1.99
N SER A 93 -4.92 -10.14 -1.75
CA SER A 93 -4.11 -10.73 -2.81
C SER A 93 -3.94 -12.23 -2.61
N PHE A 94 -4.20 -13.00 -3.66
CA PHE A 94 -4.12 -14.46 -3.65
C PHE A 94 -3.01 -14.95 -4.56
N SER A 95 -2.19 -15.85 -4.04
CA SER A 95 -1.19 -16.54 -4.84
C SER A 95 -1.81 -17.55 -5.82
N TRP A 96 -1.00 -18.04 -6.76
CA TRP A 96 -1.41 -19.07 -7.71
C TRP A 96 -1.94 -20.31 -7.02
N LEU A 97 -1.19 -20.85 -6.04
CA LEU A 97 -1.62 -22.04 -5.31
C LEU A 97 -2.87 -21.78 -4.49
N ALA A 98 -2.96 -20.64 -3.80
CA ALA A 98 -4.14 -20.29 -3.00
C ALA A 98 -5.42 -20.13 -3.83
N LEU A 99 -5.31 -19.72 -5.09
CA LEU A 99 -6.44 -19.67 -6.03
C LEU A 99 -6.91 -21.05 -6.46
N LYS A 100 -5.99 -22.00 -6.60
CA LYS A 100 -6.28 -23.38 -7.08
C LYS A 100 -6.55 -24.39 -5.98
N ASP A 101 -6.17 -24.10 -4.76
CA ASP A 101 -6.27 -25.03 -3.64
C ASP A 101 -7.73 -25.46 -3.35
N GLN A 102 -7.98 -26.76 -3.32
CA GLN A 102 -9.29 -27.33 -3.09
C GLN A 102 -9.57 -27.71 -1.63
N ARG A 103 -8.59 -27.50 -0.74
CA ARG A 103 -8.82 -27.73 0.69
C ARG A 103 -9.94 -26.82 1.19
N PRO A 104 -10.80 -27.32 2.09
CA PRO A 104 -11.99 -26.57 2.55
C PRO A 104 -11.68 -25.16 3.05
N ASN A 105 -10.56 -25.00 3.80
CA ASN A 105 -10.15 -23.69 4.31
C ASN A 105 -9.92 -22.66 3.18
N TYR A 106 -9.27 -23.04 2.09
CA TYR A 106 -9.05 -22.11 0.96
C TYR A 106 -10.32 -21.86 0.15
N VAL A 107 -11.12 -22.92 -0.08
CA VAL A 107 -12.40 -22.78 -0.80
C VAL A 107 -13.33 -21.83 -0.07
N ASP A 108 -13.46 -21.98 1.25
CA ASP A 108 -14.34 -21.15 2.05
C ASP A 108 -13.77 -19.75 2.29
N LEU A 109 -12.44 -19.63 2.38
CA LEU A 109 -11.76 -18.33 2.45
C LEU A 109 -12.01 -17.50 1.18
N ARG A 110 -11.87 -18.09 -0.02
CA ARG A 110 -12.18 -17.41 -1.28
C ARG A 110 -13.63 -16.94 -1.33
N LYS A 111 -14.59 -17.77 -0.96
CA LYS A 111 -16.03 -17.38 -0.89
C LYS A 111 -16.26 -16.22 0.07
N LEU A 112 -15.63 -16.28 1.24
CA LEU A 112 -15.73 -15.25 2.26
C LEU A 112 -15.17 -13.90 1.75
N VAL A 113 -13.99 -13.91 1.14
CA VAL A 113 -13.38 -12.68 0.61
C VAL A 113 -14.18 -12.09 -0.55
N VAL A 114 -14.78 -12.93 -1.42
CA VAL A 114 -15.73 -12.46 -2.43
C VAL A 114 -16.95 -11.79 -1.78
N SER A 115 -17.42 -12.29 -0.64
CA SER A 115 -18.50 -11.62 0.10
C SER A 115 -18.08 -10.25 0.66
N TYR A 116 -16.82 -10.09 1.05
CA TYR A 116 -16.27 -8.81 1.50
C TYR A 116 -16.12 -7.79 0.36
N HIS A 117 -15.73 -8.25 -0.82
CA HIS A 117 -15.78 -7.40 -2.02
C HIS A 117 -17.19 -6.83 -2.22
N LYS A 118 -18.21 -7.68 -2.17
CA LYS A 118 -19.61 -7.26 -2.35
C LYS A 118 -20.12 -6.36 -1.22
N LYS A 119 -19.71 -6.62 0.01
CA LYS A 119 -20.21 -5.92 1.21
C LYS A 119 -19.48 -4.61 1.47
N TYR A 120 -18.17 -4.60 1.34
CA TYR A 120 -17.32 -3.49 1.75
C TYR A 120 -16.66 -2.75 0.58
N GLY A 121 -16.66 -3.34 -0.61
CA GLY A 121 -15.92 -2.81 -1.76
C GLY A 121 -14.43 -3.11 -1.71
N ASP A 122 -14.01 -4.13 -0.96
CA ASP A 122 -12.62 -4.58 -0.93
C ASP A 122 -12.16 -5.01 -2.34
N GLU A 123 -10.95 -4.71 -2.70
CA GLU A 123 -10.33 -5.19 -3.94
C GLU A 123 -9.80 -6.60 -3.74
N ILE A 124 -9.93 -7.45 -4.76
CA ILE A 124 -9.34 -8.78 -4.80
C ILE A 124 -8.39 -8.85 -5.99
N THR A 125 -7.15 -9.26 -5.76
CA THR A 125 -6.15 -9.29 -6.82
C THR A 125 -5.24 -10.52 -6.74
N PHE A 126 -4.34 -10.63 -7.72
CA PHE A 126 -3.35 -11.69 -7.84
C PHE A 126 -2.04 -11.33 -7.13
N LEU A 127 -1.37 -12.35 -6.60
CA LEU A 127 -0.07 -12.30 -5.94
C LEU A 127 0.90 -13.23 -6.69
N PRO A 128 1.65 -12.76 -7.66
CA PRO A 128 2.60 -13.61 -8.37
C PRO A 128 3.75 -14.07 -7.46
N GLY A 129 4.13 -15.35 -7.60
CA GLY A 129 5.27 -15.93 -6.91
C GLY A 129 5.17 -15.98 -5.38
N GLY A 130 3.96 -15.81 -4.81
CA GLY A 130 3.79 -15.71 -3.37
C GLY A 130 4.46 -14.48 -2.77
N TYR A 131 4.67 -13.42 -3.53
CA TYR A 131 5.37 -12.17 -3.24
C TYR A 131 6.82 -12.08 -3.79
N PHE A 132 7.31 -13.13 -4.45
CA PHE A 132 8.70 -13.24 -4.90
C PHE A 132 8.77 -13.69 -6.37
N ALA A 133 7.98 -13.04 -7.24
CA ALA A 133 7.77 -13.48 -8.62
C ALA A 133 9.07 -13.71 -9.41
N ASN A 134 9.93 -12.70 -9.47
CA ASN A 134 11.14 -12.73 -10.28
C ASN A 134 12.36 -13.38 -9.59
N MET A 135 12.22 -13.79 -8.33
CA MET A 135 13.32 -14.43 -7.61
C MET A 135 13.65 -15.83 -8.11
N TYR A 136 12.65 -16.54 -8.65
CA TYR A 136 12.75 -17.95 -8.99
C TYR A 136 12.12 -18.29 -10.33
N ASN A 137 11.57 -17.30 -11.04
CA ASN A 137 10.89 -17.50 -12.31
C ASN A 137 11.43 -16.55 -13.36
N THR A 138 11.51 -17.01 -14.60
CA THR A 138 11.81 -16.15 -15.74
C THR A 138 10.71 -15.11 -15.93
N ARG A 139 11.03 -13.98 -16.52
CA ARG A 139 10.05 -12.91 -16.83
C ARG A 139 8.90 -13.41 -17.69
N GLU A 140 9.20 -14.32 -18.63
CA GLU A 140 8.18 -14.96 -19.47
C GLU A 140 7.22 -15.82 -18.65
N GLN A 141 7.72 -16.60 -17.67
CA GLN A 141 6.87 -17.39 -16.78
C GLN A 141 6.00 -16.48 -15.91
N VAL A 142 6.56 -15.39 -15.37
CA VAL A 142 5.82 -14.41 -14.60
C VAL A 142 4.72 -13.76 -15.43
N ASN A 143 4.95 -13.44 -16.71
CA ASN A 143 3.92 -12.92 -17.62
C ASN A 143 2.78 -13.92 -17.80
N ARG A 144 3.07 -15.21 -17.97
CA ARG A 144 2.02 -16.26 -18.04
C ARG A 144 1.24 -16.35 -16.73
N ASP A 145 1.93 -16.31 -15.59
CA ASP A 145 1.29 -16.38 -14.27
C ASP A 145 0.40 -15.16 -14.00
N LEU A 146 0.84 -13.97 -14.40
CA LEU A 146 0.03 -12.75 -14.31
C LEU A 146 -1.25 -12.89 -15.14
N HIS A 147 -1.15 -13.34 -16.40
CA HIS A 147 -2.32 -13.52 -17.25
C HIS A 147 -3.34 -14.48 -16.61
N GLU A 148 -2.90 -15.69 -16.29
CA GLU A 148 -3.77 -16.74 -15.79
C GLU A 148 -4.26 -16.44 -14.37
N GLY A 149 -3.40 -15.89 -13.50
CA GLY A 149 -3.76 -15.51 -12.12
C GLY A 149 -4.82 -14.42 -12.09
N LEU A 150 -4.69 -13.40 -12.93
CA LEU A 150 -5.69 -12.34 -13.07
C LEU A 150 -7.00 -12.86 -13.65
N GLN A 151 -6.95 -13.83 -14.57
CA GLN A 151 -8.14 -14.50 -15.09
C GLN A 151 -8.83 -15.29 -13.98
N MET A 152 -8.10 -16.10 -13.20
CA MET A 152 -8.67 -16.85 -12.07
C MET A 152 -9.33 -15.94 -11.03
N VAL A 153 -8.72 -14.79 -10.72
CA VAL A 153 -9.33 -13.78 -9.83
C VAL A 153 -10.63 -13.25 -10.41
N SER A 154 -10.66 -12.93 -11.71
CA SER A 154 -11.86 -12.43 -12.40
C SER A 154 -12.98 -13.47 -12.38
N GLU A 155 -12.67 -14.74 -12.63
CA GLU A 155 -13.60 -15.86 -12.59
C GLU A 155 -14.15 -16.11 -11.17
N MET A 156 -13.26 -16.07 -10.17
CA MET A 156 -13.61 -16.26 -8.75
C MET A 156 -14.62 -15.21 -8.27
N VAL A 157 -14.44 -13.97 -8.65
CA VAL A 157 -15.33 -12.86 -8.25
C VAL A 157 -16.58 -12.82 -9.11
N GLY A 158 -16.46 -13.10 -10.41
CA GLY A 158 -17.54 -13.09 -11.37
C GLY A 158 -18.01 -11.68 -11.77
N GLY A 159 -19.12 -11.62 -12.52
CA GLY A 159 -19.75 -10.34 -12.85
C GLY A 159 -18.92 -9.39 -13.73
N GLY A 160 -17.92 -9.90 -14.45
CA GLY A 160 -17.01 -9.06 -15.25
C GLY A 160 -15.96 -8.31 -14.41
N TYR A 161 -15.74 -8.75 -13.18
CA TYR A 161 -14.74 -8.15 -12.30
C TYR A 161 -13.34 -8.19 -12.92
N ARG A 162 -12.62 -7.09 -12.77
CA ARG A 162 -11.18 -7.00 -13.07
C ARG A 162 -10.50 -6.20 -11.96
N PRO A 163 -9.41 -6.69 -11.34
CA PRO A 163 -8.67 -5.92 -10.35
C PRO A 163 -8.05 -4.67 -10.98
N LYS A 164 -7.86 -3.63 -10.18
CA LYS A 164 -7.22 -2.38 -10.61
C LYS A 164 -5.72 -2.38 -10.36
N SER A 165 -5.26 -3.27 -9.48
CA SER A 165 -3.85 -3.37 -9.09
C SER A 165 -3.38 -4.83 -9.05
N VAL A 166 -2.06 -5.02 -8.97
CA VAL A 166 -1.40 -6.28 -8.61
C VAL A 166 -0.53 -6.03 -7.37
N ILE A 167 -0.50 -6.99 -6.47
CA ILE A 167 0.41 -7.00 -5.30
C ILE A 167 1.50 -8.01 -5.58
N ALA A 168 2.74 -7.56 -5.77
CA ALA A 168 3.81 -8.43 -6.26
C ALA A 168 5.08 -8.46 -5.40
N GLY A 169 5.20 -7.54 -4.42
CA GLY A 169 6.44 -7.39 -3.67
C GLY A 169 7.51 -6.72 -4.51
N PHE A 170 8.17 -7.51 -5.34
CA PHE A 170 9.13 -7.06 -6.34
C PHE A 170 8.67 -7.58 -7.71
N LEU A 171 8.60 -6.69 -8.70
CA LEU A 171 8.21 -7.06 -10.04
C LEU A 171 9.08 -6.35 -11.07
N ALA A 172 9.76 -7.13 -11.89
CA ALA A 172 10.64 -6.62 -12.93
C ALA A 172 9.94 -5.63 -13.86
N ALA A 173 10.69 -4.67 -14.38
CA ALA A 173 10.18 -3.64 -15.29
C ALA A 173 9.42 -4.22 -16.48
N GLU A 174 9.96 -5.29 -17.11
CA GLU A 174 9.31 -5.98 -18.21
C GLU A 174 7.94 -6.56 -17.83
N ASN A 175 7.80 -7.12 -16.64
CA ASN A 175 6.53 -7.67 -16.16
C ASN A 175 5.54 -6.54 -15.81
N GLN A 176 5.99 -5.40 -15.28
CA GLN A 176 5.14 -4.22 -15.09
C GLN A 176 4.68 -3.62 -16.43
N GLN A 177 5.55 -3.66 -17.46
CA GLN A 177 5.17 -3.28 -18.82
C GLN A 177 4.11 -4.23 -19.38
N TYR A 178 4.27 -5.54 -19.18
CA TYR A 178 3.27 -6.55 -19.58
C TYR A 178 1.91 -6.29 -18.93
N LEU A 179 1.89 -5.99 -17.62
CA LEU A 179 0.66 -5.64 -16.91
C LEU A 179 -0.06 -4.47 -17.58
N ALA A 180 0.65 -3.40 -17.91
CA ALA A 180 0.06 -2.22 -18.53
C ALA A 180 -0.41 -2.50 -19.97
N GLU A 181 0.42 -3.12 -20.80
CA GLU A 181 0.21 -3.23 -22.23
C GLU A 181 -0.67 -4.44 -22.63
N LYS A 182 -0.67 -5.51 -21.85
CA LYS A 182 -1.41 -6.75 -22.17
C LYS A 182 -2.60 -6.99 -21.26
N GLU A 183 -2.46 -6.68 -19.98
CA GLU A 183 -3.52 -6.94 -19.00
C GLU A 183 -4.39 -5.70 -18.71
N GLY A 184 -3.95 -4.50 -19.13
CA GLY A 184 -4.64 -3.24 -18.85
C GLY A 184 -4.64 -2.87 -17.36
N ILE A 185 -3.67 -3.39 -16.59
CA ILE A 185 -3.49 -3.08 -15.18
C ILE A 185 -2.39 -2.01 -15.07
N HIS A 186 -2.74 -0.88 -14.51
CA HIS A 186 -1.90 0.31 -14.47
C HIS A 186 -1.42 0.68 -13.06
N VAL A 187 -1.58 -0.21 -12.10
CA VAL A 187 -1.13 -0.03 -10.71
C VAL A 187 -0.50 -1.35 -10.23
N CYS A 188 0.71 -1.28 -9.74
CA CYS A 188 1.42 -2.42 -9.17
C CYS A 188 2.06 -2.03 -7.85
N GLN A 189 1.82 -2.80 -6.79
CA GLN A 189 2.73 -2.79 -5.67
C GLN A 189 3.89 -3.72 -6.05
N GLY A 190 4.90 -3.17 -6.67
CA GLY A 190 6.00 -3.90 -7.28
C GLY A 190 7.36 -3.52 -6.73
N ASN A 191 7.39 -2.90 -5.55
CA ASN A 191 8.59 -2.39 -4.93
C ASN A 191 8.47 -2.34 -3.40
N ILE A 192 9.61 -2.44 -2.71
CA ILE A 192 9.77 -2.15 -1.30
C ILE A 192 11.04 -1.33 -1.14
N TRP A 193 10.91 -0.01 -1.10
CA TRP A 193 12.00 0.95 -1.23
C TRP A 193 13.11 0.84 -0.18
N SER A 194 12.79 0.32 1.00
CA SER A 194 13.72 0.16 2.13
C SER A 194 14.21 -1.28 2.29
N GLN A 195 13.95 -2.15 1.34
CA GLN A 195 14.33 -3.55 1.41
C GLN A 195 15.78 -3.72 0.95
N TYR A 196 16.71 -3.57 1.89
CA TYR A 196 18.13 -3.86 1.66
C TYR A 196 18.41 -5.33 1.95
N ALA A 197 19.27 -5.98 1.24
CA ALA A 197 19.88 -7.27 1.56
C ALA A 197 19.01 -8.33 2.30
N VAL A 198 17.71 -8.12 2.31
CA VAL A 198 16.68 -9.04 2.82
C VAL A 198 15.76 -9.30 1.66
N ASP A 199 15.39 -10.54 1.42
CA ASP A 199 14.58 -10.92 0.27
C ASP A 199 15.14 -10.37 -1.07
N ASN A 200 16.46 -10.46 -1.26
CA ASN A 200 17.30 -10.00 -2.37
C ASN A 200 17.67 -8.51 -2.41
N GLY A 201 17.07 -7.65 -1.61
CA GLY A 201 17.40 -6.21 -1.60
C GLY A 201 17.03 -5.46 -2.89
N ASP A 202 16.16 -5.98 -3.72
CA ASP A 202 15.87 -5.47 -5.06
C ASP A 202 15.14 -4.11 -5.05
N GLY A 203 14.55 -3.73 -3.91
CA GLY A 203 13.94 -2.43 -3.72
C GLY A 203 14.93 -1.30 -3.39
N GLU A 204 16.19 -1.63 -3.15
CA GLU A 204 17.21 -0.63 -2.83
C GLU A 204 17.40 0.33 -4.01
N GLY A 205 17.39 1.62 -3.71
CA GLY A 205 17.56 2.64 -4.73
C GLY A 205 16.26 3.24 -5.28
N SER A 206 15.11 2.66 -5.00
CA SER A 206 13.82 3.17 -5.45
C SER A 206 13.33 4.39 -4.67
N ILE A 207 12.14 4.88 -4.98
CA ILE A 207 11.42 5.94 -4.28
C ILE A 207 10.36 5.33 -3.37
N SER A 208 10.15 5.90 -2.16
CA SER A 208 9.16 5.44 -1.19
C SER A 208 7.71 5.81 -1.53
N TYR A 209 7.49 6.75 -2.44
CA TYR A 209 6.17 7.16 -2.90
C TYR A 209 5.97 6.78 -4.37
N PRO A 210 4.73 6.88 -4.90
CA PRO A 210 4.42 6.39 -6.24
C PRO A 210 5.23 7.06 -7.34
N TYR A 211 5.59 6.31 -8.37
CA TYR A 211 6.25 6.80 -9.57
C TYR A 211 5.94 5.87 -10.76
N TYR A 212 6.18 6.34 -11.97
CA TYR A 212 6.22 5.49 -13.16
C TYR A 212 7.63 4.93 -13.33
N PRO A 213 7.81 3.60 -13.35
CA PRO A 213 9.13 3.01 -13.50
C PRO A 213 9.69 3.18 -14.91
N SER A 214 11.01 3.14 -15.00
CA SER A 214 11.76 3.06 -16.24
C SER A 214 11.66 1.66 -16.85
N ARG A 215 11.76 1.57 -18.17
CA ARG A 215 11.95 0.29 -18.89
C ARG A 215 13.31 -0.36 -18.62
N GLU A 216 14.26 0.40 -18.08
CA GLU A 216 15.60 -0.11 -17.76
C GLU A 216 15.64 -0.86 -16.42
N HIS A 217 14.80 -0.44 -15.43
CA HIS A 217 14.79 -1.04 -14.09
C HIS A 217 13.57 -0.55 -13.29
N PHE A 218 12.87 -1.46 -12.61
CA PHE A 218 11.67 -1.10 -11.86
C PHE A 218 11.91 -0.14 -10.68
N CYS A 219 13.11 -0.14 -10.08
CA CYS A 219 13.47 0.81 -9.02
C CYS A 219 13.81 2.21 -9.54
N LYS A 220 14.04 2.36 -10.83
CA LYS A 220 14.39 3.63 -11.45
C LYS A 220 13.13 4.35 -11.92
N PRO A 221 12.88 5.59 -11.48
CA PRO A 221 11.85 6.44 -12.09
C PRO A 221 12.17 6.71 -13.56
N ALA A 222 11.16 6.64 -14.42
CA ALA A 222 11.30 6.93 -15.83
C ALA A 222 11.76 8.36 -16.08
N GLN A 223 12.70 8.53 -17.00
CA GLN A 223 13.33 9.81 -17.34
C GLN A 223 12.57 10.58 -18.43
N GLY A 224 11.58 9.95 -19.05
CA GLY A 224 10.77 10.59 -20.07
C GLY A 224 9.76 9.60 -20.68
N LYS A 225 8.91 10.10 -21.56
CA LYS A 225 7.76 9.35 -22.11
C LYS A 225 8.16 8.04 -22.81
N LYS A 226 9.31 7.98 -23.47
CA LYS A 226 9.76 6.77 -24.19
C LYS A 226 10.26 5.68 -23.24
N ASP A 227 10.77 6.09 -22.09
CA ASP A 227 11.32 5.25 -21.05
C ASP A 227 10.24 4.79 -20.05
N MET A 228 9.11 5.46 -20.02
CA MET A 228 8.05 5.25 -19.03
C MET A 228 7.24 3.97 -19.30
N ILE A 229 7.08 3.17 -18.27
CA ILE A 229 6.06 2.12 -18.19
C ILE A 229 4.78 2.74 -17.65
N ASP A 230 3.64 2.56 -18.34
CA ASP A 230 2.34 3.11 -17.93
C ASP A 230 1.68 2.27 -16.81
N CYS A 231 2.45 1.93 -15.79
CA CYS A 231 2.03 1.25 -14.58
C CYS A 231 2.63 2.00 -13.39
N VAL A 232 1.78 2.50 -12.49
CA VAL A 232 2.27 3.17 -11.26
C VAL A 232 2.88 2.13 -10.33
N ASN A 233 4.14 2.31 -9.98
CA ASN A 233 4.83 1.47 -9.01
C ASN A 233 4.63 2.01 -7.60
N LEU A 234 4.10 1.19 -6.71
CA LEU A 234 3.79 1.50 -5.32
C LEU A 234 4.71 0.74 -4.38
N ASP A 235 5.03 1.35 -3.25
CA ASP A 235 5.75 0.70 -2.15
C ASP A 235 4.87 -0.32 -1.42
N GLY A 236 5.50 -1.34 -0.82
CA GLY A 236 4.82 -2.39 -0.08
C GLY A 236 4.38 -1.97 1.32
N TRP A 237 5.25 -1.33 2.07
CA TRP A 237 4.91 -0.79 3.38
C TRP A 237 5.73 0.44 3.74
N THR A 238 5.10 1.34 4.47
CA THR A 238 5.75 2.56 4.94
C THR A 238 6.66 2.24 6.12
N VAL A 239 7.89 2.70 6.05
CA VAL A 239 8.90 2.50 7.10
C VAL A 239 9.23 3.81 7.81
N ASP A 240 9.81 3.70 9.00
CA ASP A 240 10.45 4.81 9.69
C ASP A 240 11.66 5.28 8.87
N PHE A 241 11.69 6.55 8.50
CA PHE A 241 12.70 7.11 7.61
C PHE A 241 14.12 7.08 8.19
N LEU A 242 14.27 7.10 9.53
CA LEU A 242 15.55 6.94 10.18
C LEU A 242 16.01 5.48 10.16
N ASN A 243 15.09 4.54 10.38
CA ASN A 243 15.40 3.12 10.27
C ASN A 243 15.71 2.70 8.83
N ALA A 244 15.11 3.34 7.85
CA ALA A 244 15.34 3.07 6.43
C ALA A 244 16.82 3.29 5.99
N ARG A 245 17.60 4.05 6.73
CA ARG A 245 19.04 4.27 6.45
C ARG A 245 19.93 3.06 6.73
N TYR A 246 19.43 2.05 7.42
CA TYR A 246 20.22 0.90 7.81
C TYR A 246 20.01 -0.27 6.83
N PRO A 247 21.04 -0.63 6.07
CA PRO A 247 20.94 -1.75 5.13
C PRO A 247 20.81 -3.10 5.81
N VAL A 248 21.29 -3.23 7.06
CA VAL A 248 21.30 -4.47 7.83
C VAL A 248 20.60 -4.26 9.16
N PRO A 249 19.77 -5.20 9.62
CA PRO A 249 19.17 -5.16 10.94
C PRO A 249 20.21 -5.10 12.05
N ARG A 250 19.93 -4.31 13.09
CA ARG A 250 20.74 -4.19 14.29
C ARG A 250 20.00 -4.79 15.49
N PHE A 251 20.74 -5.17 16.53
CA PHE A 251 20.15 -5.58 17.79
C PHE A 251 20.41 -4.49 18.84
N ILE A 252 19.33 -3.92 19.37
CA ILE A 252 19.38 -2.92 20.43
C ILE A 252 18.58 -3.48 21.61
N ASN A 253 19.27 -3.67 22.75
CA ASN A 253 18.66 -4.29 23.95
C ASN A 253 17.95 -5.64 23.65
N GLY A 254 18.55 -6.45 22.76
CA GLY A 254 18.00 -7.75 22.38
C GLY A 254 16.83 -7.70 21.37
N ILE A 255 16.41 -6.52 20.95
CA ILE A 255 15.36 -6.33 19.95
C ILE A 255 16.01 -6.09 18.58
N ARG A 256 15.56 -6.83 17.57
CA ARG A 256 15.99 -6.62 16.19
C ARG A 256 15.34 -5.35 15.64
N CYS A 257 16.19 -4.38 15.27
CA CYS A 257 15.82 -3.11 14.68
C CYS A 257 16.40 -3.00 13.29
N GLY A 258 15.73 -2.34 12.36
CA GLY A 258 16.31 -2.19 11.01
C GLY A 258 15.37 -1.53 10.02
N SER A 259 15.75 -1.59 8.74
CA SER A 259 15.13 -0.88 7.64
C SER A 259 13.62 -1.15 7.45
N ARG A 260 13.12 -2.25 8.00
CA ARG A 260 11.70 -2.65 7.86
C ARG A 260 10.80 -2.18 9.00
N GLN A 261 11.33 -1.41 9.95
CA GLN A 261 10.51 -0.85 11.03
C GLN A 261 9.68 0.33 10.55
N GLY A 262 8.50 0.43 11.12
CA GLY A 262 7.51 1.43 10.75
C GLY A 262 6.11 0.85 10.90
N VAL A 263 5.35 0.76 9.81
CA VAL A 263 4.00 0.17 9.85
C VAL A 263 3.95 -1.30 9.44
N GLY A 264 5.10 -1.94 9.35
CA GLY A 264 5.22 -3.39 9.12
C GLY A 264 4.93 -4.18 10.39
N PRO A 265 3.93 -5.08 10.42
CA PRO A 265 3.49 -5.73 11.64
C PRO A 265 4.52 -6.67 12.26
N ILE A 266 5.30 -7.39 11.46
CA ILE A 266 6.31 -8.34 11.97
C ILE A 266 7.41 -7.61 12.73
N GLU A 267 8.02 -6.63 12.09
CA GLU A 267 9.18 -5.91 12.63
C GLU A 267 8.80 -4.99 13.79
N THR A 268 7.56 -4.55 13.82
CA THR A 268 7.14 -3.50 14.74
C THR A 268 6.29 -4.06 15.87
N ILE A 269 5.08 -4.51 15.63
CA ILE A 269 4.21 -5.01 16.72
C ILE A 269 4.73 -6.35 17.27
N LEU A 270 5.01 -7.29 16.39
CA LEU A 270 5.32 -8.64 16.84
C LEU A 270 6.70 -8.77 17.50
N ARG A 271 7.68 -7.97 17.09
CA ARG A 271 9.01 -7.97 17.71
C ARG A 271 9.10 -7.10 18.94
N GLN A 272 8.48 -5.92 18.92
CA GLN A 272 8.61 -4.93 20.00
C GLN A 272 7.51 -5.05 21.06
N GLY A 273 6.39 -5.69 20.74
CA GLY A 273 5.19 -5.77 21.57
C GLY A 273 4.15 -4.71 21.17
N THR A 274 2.93 -4.92 21.62
CA THR A 274 1.77 -4.14 21.18
C THR A 274 1.93 -2.65 21.48
N GLU A 275 2.30 -2.28 22.69
CA GLU A 275 2.38 -0.87 23.10
C GLU A 275 3.49 -0.11 22.38
N ILE A 276 4.72 -0.64 22.45
CA ILE A 276 5.90 0.01 21.82
C ILE A 276 5.76 -0.03 20.31
N GLY A 277 5.38 -1.16 19.74
CA GLY A 277 5.22 -1.30 18.29
C GLY A 277 4.11 -0.40 17.74
N THR A 278 2.99 -0.26 18.44
CA THR A 278 1.93 0.66 18.02
C THR A 278 2.39 2.12 18.10
N SER A 279 3.17 2.48 19.11
CA SER A 279 3.76 3.82 19.23
C SER A 279 4.69 4.12 18.07
N GLU A 280 5.51 3.17 17.64
CA GLU A 280 6.37 3.29 16.45
C GLU A 280 5.55 3.43 15.16
N MET A 281 4.53 2.60 14.97
CA MET A 281 3.62 2.71 13.82
C MET A 281 2.94 4.08 13.76
N LEU A 282 2.54 4.63 14.90
CA LEU A 282 1.93 5.95 14.97
C LEU A 282 2.91 7.09 14.72
N ALA A 283 4.15 6.97 15.22
CA ALA A 283 5.21 7.95 14.95
C ALA A 283 5.56 7.99 13.45
N THR A 284 5.69 6.82 12.83
CA THR A 284 5.89 6.68 11.38
C THR A 284 4.71 7.27 10.60
N THR A 285 3.47 6.96 10.99
CA THR A 285 2.27 7.53 10.36
C THR A 285 2.27 9.06 10.46
N ALA A 286 2.62 9.63 11.61
CA ALA A 286 2.67 11.07 11.82
C ALA A 286 3.73 11.75 10.94
N ALA A 287 4.89 11.14 10.72
CA ALA A 287 5.91 11.67 9.82
C ALA A 287 5.37 11.88 8.40
N HIS A 288 4.50 10.97 7.93
CA HIS A 288 3.82 11.10 6.63
C HIS A 288 2.61 12.02 6.70
N PHE A 289 1.71 11.82 7.67
CA PHE A 289 0.41 12.49 7.73
C PHE A 289 0.48 13.94 8.20
N ASP A 290 1.52 14.35 8.90
CA ASP A 290 1.72 15.74 9.33
C ASP A 290 2.78 16.41 8.46
N THR A 291 4.06 16.14 8.68
CA THR A 291 5.17 16.79 7.97
C THR A 291 5.15 16.45 6.47
N GLY A 292 5.02 15.17 6.13
CA GLY A 292 4.94 14.73 4.73
C GLY A 292 3.76 15.37 3.99
N PHE A 293 2.59 15.43 4.61
CA PHE A 293 1.41 16.09 4.04
C PHE A 293 1.66 17.59 3.78
N ALA A 294 2.26 18.29 4.73
CA ALA A 294 2.55 19.71 4.58
C ALA A 294 3.50 19.98 3.40
N LEU A 295 4.50 19.13 3.21
CA LEU A 295 5.50 19.25 2.15
C LEU A 295 4.96 18.80 0.79
N ASN A 296 4.29 17.66 0.71
CA ASN A 296 3.89 17.01 -0.55
C ASN A 296 2.45 17.31 -0.98
N LYS A 297 1.65 18.01 -0.14
CA LYS A 297 0.22 18.33 -0.36
C LYS A 297 -0.71 17.12 -0.39
N PHE A 298 -0.20 15.93 -0.20
CA PHE A 298 -0.92 14.69 0.11
C PHE A 298 -0.02 13.82 0.99
N ALA A 299 -0.62 12.85 1.63
CA ALA A 299 0.14 11.85 2.37
C ALA A 299 -0.39 10.45 2.08
N TRP A 300 0.51 9.50 2.09
CA TRP A 300 0.20 8.10 1.89
C TRP A 300 1.00 7.24 2.85
N VAL A 301 0.28 6.35 3.51
CA VAL A 301 0.83 5.29 4.36
C VAL A 301 0.29 3.98 3.84
N THR A 302 1.14 2.99 3.67
CA THR A 302 0.76 1.66 3.19
C THR A 302 1.27 0.58 4.13
N SER A 303 0.49 -0.48 4.28
CA SER A 303 0.85 -1.64 5.11
C SER A 303 0.40 -2.93 4.44
N ILE A 304 1.26 -3.93 4.47
CA ILE A 304 0.93 -5.30 4.06
C ILE A 304 0.86 -6.18 5.30
N TRP A 305 -0.26 -6.86 5.45
CA TRP A 305 -0.50 -7.83 6.49
C TRP A 305 -0.64 -9.22 5.89
N GLU A 306 0.35 -10.03 6.07
CA GLU A 306 0.21 -11.44 5.75
C GLU A 306 -0.82 -12.07 6.68
N MET A 307 -1.73 -12.86 6.14
CA MET A 307 -2.76 -13.53 6.96
C MET A 307 -2.15 -14.44 8.03
N SER A 308 -0.97 -14.98 7.76
CA SER A 308 -0.16 -15.73 8.72
C SER A 308 0.16 -14.94 9.99
N LEU A 309 0.16 -13.61 9.94
CA LEU A 309 0.47 -12.76 11.09
C LEU A 309 -0.70 -12.62 12.08
N VAL A 310 -1.91 -12.94 11.67
CA VAL A 310 -3.08 -12.96 12.56
C VAL A 310 -2.91 -14.01 13.67
N GLU A 311 -2.23 -15.11 13.37
CA GLU A 311 -1.88 -16.16 14.29
C GLU A 311 -0.35 -16.39 14.34
N ALA A 312 0.42 -15.31 14.25
CA ALA A 312 1.88 -15.34 14.09
C ALA A 312 2.63 -16.12 15.17
N TYR A 313 2.09 -16.21 16.38
CA TYR A 313 2.70 -17.02 17.46
C TYR A 313 2.78 -18.50 17.12
N LYS A 314 1.89 -19.02 16.27
CA LYS A 314 1.91 -20.43 15.84
C LYS A 314 3.02 -20.71 14.82
N VAL A 315 3.42 -19.71 14.05
CA VAL A 315 4.33 -19.86 12.90
C VAL A 315 5.73 -19.36 13.24
N TYR A 316 5.81 -18.18 13.83
CA TYR A 316 7.08 -17.47 14.05
C TYR A 316 7.57 -17.49 15.51
N GLY A 317 6.89 -18.23 16.39
CA GLY A 317 7.29 -18.36 17.79
C GLY A 317 7.19 -17.08 18.62
N TYR A 318 6.41 -16.08 18.20
CA TYR A 318 6.19 -14.84 18.93
C TYR A 318 5.19 -15.03 20.08
N ASN A 319 5.56 -15.76 21.09
CA ASN A 319 4.72 -16.18 22.23
C ASN A 319 3.73 -15.10 22.71
N GLY A 320 2.43 -15.37 22.49
CA GLY A 320 1.33 -14.60 23.06
C GLY A 320 1.11 -13.18 22.47
N ARG A 321 1.89 -12.75 21.48
CA ARG A 321 1.69 -11.46 20.83
C ARG A 321 0.66 -11.58 19.71
N ASN A 322 -0.40 -10.79 19.80
CA ASN A 322 -1.45 -10.74 18.81
C ASN A 322 -1.32 -9.45 17.98
N GLY A 323 -1.06 -9.60 16.69
CA GLY A 323 -0.97 -8.47 15.77
C GLY A 323 -2.27 -7.67 15.66
N LEU A 324 -3.45 -8.31 15.85
CA LEU A 324 -4.75 -7.65 15.75
C LEU A 324 -4.97 -6.59 16.82
N ASP A 325 -4.47 -6.78 18.04
CA ASP A 325 -4.60 -5.76 19.10
C ASP A 325 -3.85 -4.48 18.72
N GLY A 326 -2.65 -4.63 18.18
CA GLY A 326 -1.88 -3.50 17.69
C GLY A 326 -2.54 -2.82 16.46
N LEU A 327 -3.11 -3.62 15.55
CA LEU A 327 -3.86 -3.11 14.41
C LEU A 327 -5.06 -2.26 14.86
N GLU A 328 -5.83 -2.77 15.80
CA GLU A 328 -7.00 -2.08 16.35
C GLU A 328 -6.62 -0.72 16.96
N ILE A 329 -5.60 -0.70 17.82
CA ILE A 329 -5.10 0.54 18.44
C ILE A 329 -4.61 1.51 17.38
N TRP A 330 -3.79 1.06 16.43
CA TRP A 330 -3.23 1.89 15.37
C TRP A 330 -4.32 2.54 14.52
N LEU A 331 -5.30 1.76 14.03
CA LEU A 331 -6.39 2.28 13.20
C LEU A 331 -7.31 3.25 13.95
N LYS A 332 -7.66 2.95 15.20
CA LYS A 332 -8.46 3.85 16.05
C LYS A 332 -7.75 5.19 16.28
N GLU A 333 -6.44 5.14 16.57
CA GLU A 333 -5.64 6.35 16.78
C GLU A 333 -5.46 7.17 15.49
N ILE A 334 -5.29 6.53 14.33
CA ILE A 334 -5.26 7.24 13.05
C ILE A 334 -6.57 8.01 12.85
N ARG A 335 -7.72 7.37 13.04
CA ARG A 335 -9.02 8.04 12.89
C ARG A 335 -9.21 9.17 13.88
N ARG A 336 -8.74 9.01 15.10
CA ARG A 336 -8.83 10.04 16.13
C ARG A 336 -7.95 11.25 15.78
N ARG A 337 -6.71 11.03 15.34
CA ARG A 337 -5.74 12.10 15.04
C ARG A 337 -6.00 12.76 13.69
N TRP A 338 -6.37 11.98 12.69
CA TRP A 338 -6.59 12.43 11.31
C TRP A 338 -7.96 11.96 10.78
N PRO A 339 -9.07 12.52 11.29
CA PRO A 339 -10.43 12.03 11.00
C PRO A 339 -10.82 12.17 9.52
N GLN A 340 -10.10 12.98 8.74
CA GLN A 340 -10.32 13.14 7.30
C GLN A 340 -9.50 12.15 6.46
N ALA A 341 -8.63 11.35 7.07
CA ALA A 341 -7.88 10.34 6.33
C ALA A 341 -8.82 9.31 5.69
N LYS A 342 -8.40 8.74 4.57
CA LYS A 342 -9.16 7.76 3.79
C LYS A 342 -8.43 6.44 3.78
N CYS A 343 -9.13 5.36 4.11
CA CYS A 343 -8.62 4.00 3.93
C CYS A 343 -9.26 3.40 2.67
N ILE A 344 -8.46 3.27 1.62
CA ILE A 344 -8.89 2.84 0.29
C ILE A 344 -7.99 1.72 -0.24
N THR A 345 -8.42 1.05 -1.32
CA THR A 345 -7.64 -0.03 -1.91
C THR A 345 -6.37 0.47 -2.60
N GLN A 346 -5.40 -0.41 -2.82
CA GLN A 346 -4.18 -0.09 -3.56
C GLN A 346 -4.51 0.41 -4.97
N GLY A 347 -5.42 -0.27 -5.65
CA GLY A 347 -5.83 0.11 -6.99
C GLY A 347 -6.50 1.49 -7.04
N GLU A 348 -7.39 1.80 -6.07
CA GLU A 348 -8.01 3.13 -5.99
C GLU A 348 -6.98 4.23 -5.75
N PHE A 349 -6.04 4.02 -4.83
CA PHE A 349 -4.99 4.98 -4.55
C PHE A 349 -4.09 5.22 -5.77
N GLY A 350 -3.60 4.16 -6.39
CA GLY A 350 -2.75 4.26 -7.58
C GLY A 350 -3.46 4.97 -8.74
N MET A 351 -4.75 4.73 -8.94
CA MET A 351 -5.55 5.41 -9.96
C MET A 351 -5.74 6.91 -9.65
N LEU A 352 -5.96 7.30 -8.38
CA LEU A 352 -5.99 8.71 -7.97
C LEU A 352 -4.66 9.40 -8.24
N TRP A 353 -3.55 8.72 -7.92
CA TRP A 353 -2.23 9.24 -8.20
C TRP A 353 -2.01 9.42 -9.72
N ARG A 354 -2.42 8.46 -10.52
CA ARG A 354 -2.36 8.48 -11.98
C ARG A 354 -3.22 9.58 -12.62
N GLU A 355 -4.31 9.94 -11.97
CA GLU A 355 -5.12 11.09 -12.41
C GLU A 355 -4.37 12.41 -12.22
N GLN A 356 -3.65 12.55 -11.11
CA GLN A 356 -2.87 13.73 -10.78
C GLN A 356 -1.56 13.83 -11.57
N TYR A 357 -0.82 12.73 -11.67
CA TYR A 357 0.49 12.67 -12.30
C TYR A 357 0.44 11.83 -13.59
N LYS A 358 0.83 12.43 -14.72
CA LYS A 358 0.85 11.75 -16.04
C LYS A 358 2.23 11.24 -16.43
N ASN A 359 3.25 11.67 -15.71
CA ASN A 359 4.65 11.28 -15.79
C ASN A 359 5.36 11.66 -14.49
N ASN A 360 6.66 11.47 -14.43
CA ASN A 360 7.47 11.79 -13.25
C ASN A 360 8.00 13.23 -13.22
N ASP A 361 7.73 14.06 -14.21
CA ASP A 361 8.37 15.40 -14.33
C ASP A 361 8.05 16.35 -13.17
N SER A 362 6.87 16.22 -12.56
CA SER A 362 6.45 17.05 -11.44
C SER A 362 6.59 16.37 -10.07
N ILE A 363 7.15 15.15 -10.01
CA ILE A 363 7.42 14.49 -8.74
C ILE A 363 8.56 15.20 -8.02
N ASN A 364 8.31 15.58 -6.78
CA ASN A 364 9.30 16.15 -5.87
C ASN A 364 8.90 15.87 -4.43
N TYR A 365 9.12 14.64 -3.98
CA TYR A 365 8.76 14.21 -2.65
C TYR A 365 9.81 14.65 -1.62
N GLN A 366 9.33 15.19 -0.51
CA GLN A 366 10.16 15.62 0.59
C GLN A 366 9.63 15.07 1.89
N PHE A 367 10.51 14.55 2.72
CA PHE A 367 10.17 14.03 4.04
C PHE A 367 11.16 14.52 5.07
N VAL A 368 10.66 14.87 6.23
CA VAL A 368 11.48 15.23 7.40
C VAL A 368 10.93 14.44 8.57
N GLN A 369 11.80 13.66 9.20
CA GLN A 369 11.44 12.92 10.39
C GLN A 369 12.50 13.07 11.46
N ARG A 370 12.06 13.43 12.66
CA ARG A 370 12.85 13.29 13.88
C ARG A 370 12.57 11.91 14.49
N GLY A 371 13.59 11.28 15.05
CA GLY A 371 13.46 9.93 15.60
C GLY A 371 12.42 9.84 16.71
N SER A 372 11.72 8.72 16.76
CA SER A 372 10.71 8.39 17.77
C SER A 372 11.31 8.05 19.14
N GLY A 373 12.61 7.76 19.20
CA GLY A 373 13.28 7.19 20.36
C GLY A 373 13.13 5.67 20.46
N ILE A 374 12.49 5.04 19.49
CA ILE A 374 12.20 3.61 19.48
C ILE A 374 13.15 2.91 18.51
N CYS A 375 13.83 1.88 19.00
CA CYS A 375 14.53 0.85 18.22
C CYS A 375 15.25 1.33 16.93
N GLY A 376 16.24 2.21 17.06
CA GLY A 376 17.05 2.68 15.92
C GLY A 376 16.54 3.98 15.28
N SER A 377 15.38 4.47 15.68
CA SER A 377 14.88 5.80 15.36
C SER A 377 15.26 6.74 16.52
N GLU A 378 16.54 7.08 16.60
CA GLU A 378 17.12 7.83 17.74
C GLU A 378 16.48 9.23 17.84
N ALA A 379 15.98 9.61 19.04
CA ALA A 379 15.23 10.84 19.26
C ALA A 379 16.01 12.13 18.97
N GLU A 380 17.35 12.07 19.07
CA GLU A 380 18.26 13.17 18.77
C GLU A 380 18.58 13.32 17.28
N MET A 381 18.25 12.33 16.46
CA MET A 381 18.49 12.34 15.03
C MET A 381 17.31 12.94 14.26
N GLU A 382 17.63 13.62 13.17
CA GLU A 382 16.69 14.07 12.18
C GLU A 382 17.19 13.67 10.79
N ILE A 383 16.29 13.11 9.97
CA ILE A 383 16.58 12.77 8.59
C ILE A 383 15.68 13.56 7.65
N LYS A 384 16.25 13.99 6.53
CA LYS A 384 15.51 14.60 5.41
C LYS A 384 15.74 13.77 4.17
N TRP A 385 14.64 13.37 3.52
CA TRP A 385 14.67 12.70 2.24
C TRP A 385 14.13 13.60 1.16
N PHE A 386 14.79 13.59 0.01
CA PHE A 386 14.40 14.27 -1.21
C PHE A 386 14.39 13.22 -2.33
N MET A 387 13.24 13.06 -2.99
CA MET A 387 13.05 12.01 -4.00
C MET A 387 12.29 12.59 -5.20
N ASN A 388 12.90 12.53 -6.37
CA ASN A 388 12.31 12.96 -7.62
C ASN A 388 12.74 12.03 -8.76
N LYS A 389 12.44 12.38 -10.02
CA LYS A 389 12.83 11.54 -11.14
C LYS A 389 14.34 11.51 -11.40
N ASP A 390 15.07 12.49 -10.93
CA ASP A 390 16.49 12.65 -11.25
C ASP A 390 17.40 12.03 -10.15
N PHE A 391 16.93 12.06 -8.91
CA PHE A 391 17.69 11.52 -7.78
C PHE A 391 16.83 11.19 -6.56
N ARG A 392 17.41 10.40 -5.68
CA ARG A 392 17.04 10.22 -4.27
C ARG A 392 18.22 10.64 -3.41
N MET A 393 17.96 11.37 -2.32
CA MET A 393 19.00 11.88 -1.43
C MET A 393 18.50 11.90 0.02
N ALA A 394 19.39 11.55 0.96
CA ALA A 394 19.12 11.68 2.39
C ALA A 394 20.18 12.49 3.10
N LEU A 395 19.73 13.42 3.94
CA LEU A 395 20.55 14.23 4.85
C LEU A 395 20.22 13.86 6.29
N LEU A 396 21.24 13.58 7.10
CA LEU A 396 21.13 13.23 8.50
C LEU A 396 21.77 14.31 9.38
N ARG A 397 21.07 14.70 10.44
CA ARG A 397 21.56 15.61 11.48
C ARG A 397 21.46 14.97 12.86
N ASP A 398 22.52 15.12 13.65
CA ASP A 398 22.54 14.81 15.07
C ASP A 398 22.40 16.11 15.86
N TRP A 399 21.25 16.30 16.50
CA TRP A 399 20.95 17.49 17.28
C TRP A 399 21.69 17.51 18.63
N LYS A 400 21.97 16.34 19.23
CA LYS A 400 22.71 16.24 20.49
C LYS A 400 24.17 16.61 20.31
N ALA A 401 24.78 16.14 19.23
CA ALA A 401 26.15 16.48 18.88
C ALA A 401 26.25 17.87 18.22
N ASN A 402 25.13 18.57 18.00
CA ASN A 402 25.06 19.80 17.21
C ASN A 402 25.84 19.72 15.88
N SER A 403 25.74 18.55 15.23
CA SER A 403 26.48 18.29 14.00
C SER A 403 25.87 19.03 12.81
N PRO A 404 26.64 19.39 11.79
CA PRO A 404 26.08 19.79 10.50
C PRO A 404 25.33 18.63 9.86
N GLU A 405 24.43 18.93 8.93
CA GLU A 405 23.79 17.90 8.10
C GLU A 405 24.84 17.14 7.28
N LYS A 406 24.70 15.83 7.22
CA LYS A 406 25.56 14.94 6.46
C LYS A 406 24.76 14.22 5.39
N LEU A 407 25.28 14.20 4.17
CA LEU A 407 24.75 13.35 3.11
C LEU A 407 25.06 11.89 3.44
N ILE A 408 24.02 11.05 3.51
CA ILE A 408 24.15 9.64 3.89
C ILE A 408 23.61 8.68 2.83
N ASP A 409 22.82 9.19 1.88
CA ASP A 409 22.31 8.43 0.76
C ASP A 409 22.25 9.35 -0.47
N PHE A 410 22.68 8.86 -1.63
CA PHE A 410 22.54 9.56 -2.89
C PHE A 410 22.51 8.59 -4.06
N THR A 411 21.34 8.45 -4.66
CA THR A 411 21.12 7.62 -5.86
C THR A 411 20.73 8.52 -7.04
N ARG A 412 21.40 8.36 -8.17
CA ARG A 412 21.15 9.10 -9.41
C ARG A 412 20.34 8.25 -10.38
N TYR A 413 19.26 8.80 -10.89
CA TYR A 413 18.37 8.13 -11.84
C TYR A 413 18.59 8.55 -13.30
N ASP A 414 19.38 9.61 -13.56
CA ASP A 414 19.78 10.02 -14.89
C ASP A 414 20.82 9.09 -15.53
N LEU A 415 21.45 8.22 -14.74
CA LEU A 415 22.36 7.21 -15.21
C LEU A 415 21.61 6.00 -15.77
N LYS A 416 22.22 5.33 -16.77
CA LYS A 416 21.69 4.09 -17.29
C LYS A 416 21.67 3.00 -16.21
N ALA A 417 20.57 2.28 -16.15
CA ALA A 417 20.43 1.10 -15.31
C ALA A 417 20.24 -0.15 -16.17
N VAL A 418 20.61 -1.30 -15.62
CA VAL A 418 20.33 -2.61 -16.21
C VAL A 418 19.73 -3.47 -15.12
N GLU A 419 18.50 -3.91 -15.32
CA GLU A 419 17.85 -4.83 -14.41
C GLU A 419 18.41 -6.23 -14.68
N PRO A 420 18.96 -6.93 -13.67
CA PRO A 420 19.49 -8.28 -13.86
C PRO A 420 18.37 -9.22 -14.32
N GLU A 421 18.72 -10.21 -15.11
CA GLU A 421 17.87 -11.37 -15.37
C GLU A 421 18.25 -12.45 -14.36
N ASP A 422 17.25 -13.00 -13.70
CA ASP A 422 17.43 -14.10 -12.74
C ASP A 422 17.64 -15.43 -13.45
#